data_26867c509b28d0442bd964e071dc9ec3
#
_entry.id   26867c509b28d0442bd964e071dc9ec3
#
_cell.length_a   1.000
_cell.length_b   1.000
_cell.length_c   1.000
_cell.angle_alpha   90.00
_cell.angle_beta   90.00
_cell.angle_gamma   90.00
#
_symmetry.space_group_name_H-M   'P 1'
#
loop_
_entity.id
_entity.type
_entity.pdbx_description
1 polymer ?
#
loop_
_entity_poly.entity_id
_entity_poly.type
_entity_poly.pdbx_seq_one_letter_code
_entity_poly.pdbx_strand_id
1 'polypeptide(L)'
;YLYRLDQFSYDSKIYNSQPVRLSYTQPLWAYNSLKWQKKTEPLKYESAKRTYLEAMESVAVETVSLFFNVLSAQSAYQQSVSTLNDRQYLFEIARKRLDLGTTTKSELLQLELSLLNAQVEVKNNELTLMNQKFRLFSYLRIYGYDEIELVPPLAIPDVIVNAEEVVNKALANSPHILQQRISIVESEKIVAQAKANKGLQVQLNAELGFNRTANH
;
A
#
# COMPACT_ATOMS: atom_id res chain seq x y z
N TYR A 1 77.59 39.30 -20.37
CA TYR A 1 76.69 38.19 -20.01
C TYR A 1 77.22 37.51 -18.74
N LEU A 2 76.68 37.87 -17.61
CA LEU A 2 76.94 37.21 -16.31
C LEU A 2 75.95 36.02 -16.19
N TYR A 3 76.43 34.80 -16.32
CA TYR A 3 75.69 33.61 -15.95
C TYR A 3 75.75 33.48 -14.45
N ARG A 4 74.56 33.55 -13.80
CA ARG A 4 74.34 33.18 -12.38
C ARG A 4 74.35 31.66 -12.30
N LEU A 5 75.39 31.11 -11.63
CA LEU A 5 75.65 29.69 -11.41
C LEU A 5 75.05 29.17 -10.08
N ASP A 6 74.06 29.85 -9.48
CA ASP A 6 73.55 29.60 -8.17
C ASP A 6 72.13 28.99 -8.12
N GLN A 7 71.69 28.35 -9.22
CA GLN A 7 70.49 27.58 -9.27
C GLN A 7 70.75 26.06 -9.48
N PHE A 8 71.61 25.46 -8.68
CA PHE A 8 71.50 24.03 -8.45
C PHE A 8 70.46 23.82 -7.35
N SER A 9 69.21 23.71 -7.78
CA SER A 9 68.15 23.20 -6.92
C SER A 9 68.48 21.73 -6.61
N TYR A 10 68.93 21.45 -5.38
CA TYR A 10 68.94 20.10 -4.86
C TYR A 10 67.50 19.64 -4.78
N ASP A 11 67.13 18.72 -5.61
CA ASP A 11 65.82 18.05 -5.60
C ASP A 11 65.79 17.10 -4.35
N SER A 12 65.63 17.73 -3.18
CA SER A 12 65.53 16.98 -1.93
C SER A 12 64.13 16.36 -1.87
N LYS A 13 64.06 15.06 -2.11
CA LYS A 13 62.82 14.30 -1.99
C LYS A 13 62.55 14.03 -0.48
N ILE A 14 61.54 14.71 0.06
CA ILE A 14 61.07 14.52 1.42
C ILE A 14 59.97 13.48 1.40
N TYR A 15 60.20 12.32 1.99
CA TYR A 15 59.22 11.30 2.18
C TYR A 15 58.56 11.46 3.56
N ASN A 16 57.25 11.74 3.58
CA ASN A 16 56.46 11.86 4.78
C ASN A 16 55.51 10.68 4.87
N SER A 17 55.64 9.87 5.93
CA SER A 17 54.78 8.70 6.14
C SER A 17 54.07 8.81 7.47
N GLN A 18 52.74 8.69 7.48
CA GLN A 18 51.90 8.63 8.66
C GLN A 18 51.20 7.26 8.74
N PRO A 19 51.87 6.22 9.25
CA PRO A 19 51.32 4.86 9.22
C PRO A 19 50.12 4.66 10.12
N VAL A 20 50.01 5.41 11.22
CA VAL A 20 48.85 5.33 12.14
C VAL A 20 48.48 6.73 12.62
N ARG A 21 47.21 7.06 12.53
CA ARG A 21 46.62 8.31 13.01
C ARG A 21 45.32 8.00 13.77
N LEU A 22 45.24 8.36 15.01
CA LEU A 22 44.03 8.29 15.82
C LEU A 22 43.54 9.72 16.06
N SER A 23 42.35 10.04 15.57
CA SER A 23 41.73 11.35 15.76
C SER A 23 40.46 11.21 16.57
N TYR A 24 40.31 12.02 17.61
CA TYR A 24 39.13 12.13 18.45
C TYR A 24 38.58 13.55 18.36
N THR A 25 37.32 13.68 17.96
CA THR A 25 36.63 14.97 17.81
C THR A 25 35.39 14.96 18.69
N GLN A 26 35.32 15.84 19.68
CA GLN A 26 34.19 15.97 20.59
C GLN A 26 33.62 17.40 20.56
N PRO A 27 32.46 17.63 19.99
CA PRO A 27 31.74 18.88 20.14
C PRO A 27 31.17 19.01 21.56
N LEU A 28 31.47 20.12 22.26
CA LEU A 28 31.11 20.27 23.69
C LEU A 28 29.69 20.83 23.87
N TRP A 29 29.25 21.74 23.02
CA TRP A 29 27.91 22.38 23.08
C TRP A 29 27.14 22.28 21.77
N ALA A 30 27.39 21.26 20.99
CA ALA A 30 26.71 21.05 19.73
C ALA A 30 25.39 20.27 19.91
N TYR A 31 24.56 20.36 18.88
CA TYR A 31 23.37 19.54 18.75
C TYR A 31 23.70 18.04 18.83
N ASN A 32 23.05 17.34 19.75
CA ASN A 32 23.24 15.90 19.92
C ASN A 32 22.17 15.12 19.11
N SER A 33 22.54 14.65 17.93
CA SER A 33 21.65 13.89 17.03
C SER A 33 21.21 12.55 17.64
N LEU A 34 22.09 11.85 18.37
CA LEU A 34 21.78 10.56 18.98
C LEU A 34 20.69 10.66 20.05
N LYS A 35 20.68 11.76 20.82
CA LYS A 35 19.61 12.03 21.80
C LYS A 35 18.24 12.12 21.13
N TRP A 36 18.16 12.77 19.97
CA TRP A 36 16.93 12.91 19.21
C TRP A 36 16.54 11.62 18.48
N GLN A 37 17.50 10.90 17.91
CA GLN A 37 17.27 9.57 17.35
C GLN A 37 16.68 8.62 18.40
N LYS A 38 17.24 8.59 19.63
CA LYS A 38 16.70 7.80 20.73
C LYS A 38 15.22 8.12 21.05
N LYS A 39 14.76 9.37 20.79
CA LYS A 39 13.36 9.75 20.98
C LYS A 39 12.49 9.39 19.77
N THR A 40 13.01 9.53 18.55
CA THR A 40 12.21 9.39 17.33
C THR A 40 12.12 7.94 16.83
N GLU A 41 13.19 7.17 16.94
CA GLU A 41 13.22 5.81 16.38
C GLU A 41 12.19 4.84 17.00
N PRO A 42 11.95 4.83 18.32
CA PRO A 42 10.87 4.00 18.88
C PRO A 42 9.48 4.39 18.35
N LEU A 43 9.23 5.69 18.15
CA LEU A 43 7.96 6.17 17.58
C LEU A 43 7.81 5.76 16.12
N LYS A 44 8.87 5.86 15.33
CA LYS A 44 8.88 5.42 13.93
C LYS A 44 8.65 3.91 13.81
N TYR A 45 9.31 3.12 14.66
CA TYR A 45 9.10 1.67 14.71
C TYR A 45 7.65 1.31 15.00
N GLU A 46 7.06 1.93 16.03
CA GLU A 46 5.66 1.71 16.37
C GLU A 46 4.71 2.19 15.27
N SER A 47 5.02 3.33 14.62
CA SER A 47 4.26 3.82 13.46
C SER A 47 4.31 2.81 12.30
N ALA A 48 5.48 2.29 11.97
CA ALA A 48 5.64 1.30 10.92
C ALA A 48 4.87 0.01 11.22
N LYS A 49 4.88 -0.45 12.49
CA LYS A 49 4.09 -1.60 12.93
C LYS A 49 2.59 -1.38 12.75
N ARG A 50 2.07 -0.21 13.14
CA ARG A 50 0.64 0.12 12.97
C ARG A 50 0.26 0.26 11.50
N THR A 51 1.11 0.87 10.68
CA THR A 51 0.90 0.94 9.22
C THR A 51 0.86 -0.44 8.59
N TYR A 52 1.70 -1.37 9.04
CA TYR A 52 1.65 -2.76 8.59
C TYR A 52 0.32 -3.44 8.95
N LEU A 53 -0.17 -3.26 10.19
CA LEU A 53 -1.47 -3.81 10.61
C LEU A 53 -2.62 -3.19 9.82
N GLU A 54 -2.63 -1.87 9.61
CA GLU A 54 -3.61 -1.17 8.79
C GLU A 54 -3.62 -1.69 7.34
N ALA A 55 -2.43 -1.93 6.76
CA ALA A 55 -2.32 -2.52 5.44
C ALA A 55 -2.90 -3.94 5.38
N MET A 56 -2.67 -4.78 6.39
CA MET A 56 -3.27 -6.12 6.49
C MET A 56 -4.79 -6.05 6.59
N GLU A 57 -5.33 -5.16 7.41
CA GLU A 57 -6.77 -4.95 7.56
C GLU A 57 -7.39 -4.43 6.25
N SER A 58 -6.71 -3.51 5.57
CA SER A 58 -7.14 -3.00 4.27
C SER A 58 -7.22 -4.11 3.21
N VAL A 59 -6.23 -5.00 3.17
CA VAL A 59 -6.26 -6.17 2.28
C VAL A 59 -7.44 -7.09 2.62
N ALA A 60 -7.71 -7.32 3.91
CA ALA A 60 -8.84 -8.14 4.33
C ALA A 60 -10.19 -7.53 3.92
N VAL A 61 -10.38 -6.24 4.16
CA VAL A 61 -11.62 -5.52 3.77
C VAL A 61 -11.82 -5.54 2.26
N GLU A 62 -10.78 -5.26 1.48
CA GLU A 62 -10.86 -5.30 0.02
C GLU A 62 -11.18 -6.72 -0.50
N THR A 63 -10.53 -7.75 0.09
CA THR A 63 -10.82 -9.15 -0.27
C THR A 63 -12.28 -9.51 -0.01
N VAL A 64 -12.82 -9.11 1.15
CA VAL A 64 -14.23 -9.36 1.50
C VAL A 64 -15.15 -8.61 0.55
N SER A 65 -14.84 -7.36 0.19
CA SER A 65 -15.60 -6.59 -0.79
C SER A 65 -15.62 -7.27 -2.16
N LEU A 66 -14.48 -7.68 -2.67
CA LEU A 66 -14.37 -8.41 -3.94
C LEU A 66 -15.11 -9.75 -3.90
N PHE A 67 -15.03 -10.48 -2.77
CA PHE A 67 -15.76 -11.73 -2.56
C PHE A 67 -17.28 -11.54 -2.70
N PHE A 68 -17.85 -10.55 -2.01
CA PHE A 68 -19.29 -10.27 -2.09
C PHE A 68 -19.71 -9.74 -3.46
N ASN A 69 -18.84 -9.03 -4.17
CA ASN A 69 -19.11 -8.62 -5.56
C ASN A 69 -19.24 -9.82 -6.50
N VAL A 70 -18.37 -10.83 -6.36
CA VAL A 70 -18.50 -12.08 -7.13
C VAL A 70 -19.78 -12.82 -6.74
N LEU A 71 -20.05 -12.93 -5.45
CA LEU A 71 -21.25 -13.63 -4.96
C LEU A 71 -22.56 -12.99 -5.48
N SER A 72 -22.62 -11.66 -5.49
CA SER A 72 -23.74 -10.90 -6.05
C SER A 72 -23.87 -11.13 -7.56
N ALA A 73 -22.78 -11.11 -8.31
CA ALA A 73 -22.77 -11.38 -9.73
C ALA A 73 -23.18 -12.84 -10.06
N GLN A 74 -22.74 -13.80 -9.24
CA GLN A 74 -23.13 -15.20 -9.36
C GLN A 74 -24.65 -15.39 -9.15
N SER A 75 -25.22 -14.74 -8.13
CA SER A 75 -26.65 -14.76 -7.87
C SER A 75 -27.45 -14.11 -9.02
N ALA A 76 -26.97 -12.96 -9.53
CA ALA A 76 -27.60 -12.29 -10.67
C ALA A 76 -27.58 -13.16 -11.95
N TYR A 77 -26.46 -13.83 -12.22
CA TYR A 77 -26.36 -14.77 -13.33
C TYR A 77 -27.34 -15.95 -13.18
N GLN A 78 -27.40 -16.60 -12.02
CA GLN A 78 -28.35 -17.70 -11.75
C GLN A 78 -29.79 -17.25 -11.91
N GLN A 79 -30.13 -16.04 -11.43
CA GLN A 79 -31.47 -15.46 -11.58
C GLN A 79 -31.79 -15.18 -13.03
N SER A 80 -30.87 -14.66 -13.84
CA SER A 80 -31.08 -14.40 -15.26
C SER A 80 -31.30 -15.68 -16.06
N VAL A 81 -30.57 -16.77 -15.72
CA VAL A 81 -30.79 -18.10 -16.32
C VAL A 81 -32.20 -18.63 -16.00
N SER A 82 -32.65 -18.50 -14.76
CA SER A 82 -34.01 -18.88 -14.37
C SER A 82 -35.06 -18.08 -15.15
N THR A 83 -34.87 -16.76 -15.25
CA THR A 83 -35.75 -15.87 -16.00
C THR A 83 -35.77 -16.23 -17.51
N LEU A 84 -34.65 -16.58 -18.10
CA LEU A 84 -34.59 -17.04 -19.49
C LEU A 84 -35.44 -18.31 -19.68
N ASN A 85 -35.30 -19.30 -18.80
CA ASN A 85 -36.09 -20.54 -18.89
C ASN A 85 -37.60 -20.25 -18.79
N ASP A 86 -38.01 -19.34 -17.90
CA ASP A 86 -39.41 -18.93 -17.77
C ASP A 86 -39.94 -18.24 -19.04
N ARG A 87 -39.13 -17.34 -19.64
CA ARG A 87 -39.50 -16.64 -20.90
C ARG A 87 -39.57 -17.60 -22.06
N GLN A 88 -38.68 -18.56 -22.13
CA GLN A 88 -38.74 -19.60 -23.17
C GLN A 88 -40.00 -20.46 -23.04
N TYR A 89 -40.33 -20.89 -21.85
CA TYR A 89 -41.56 -21.65 -21.59
C TYR A 89 -42.81 -20.87 -21.98
N LEU A 90 -42.90 -19.58 -21.62
CA LEU A 90 -44.02 -18.72 -21.99
C LEU A 90 -44.14 -18.52 -23.51
N PHE A 91 -43.03 -18.34 -24.20
CA PHE A 91 -43.00 -18.21 -25.66
C PHE A 91 -43.49 -19.50 -26.33
N GLU A 92 -43.07 -20.66 -25.88
CA GLU A 92 -43.52 -21.95 -26.41
C GLU A 92 -45.04 -22.17 -26.22
N ILE A 93 -45.58 -21.77 -25.06
CA ILE A 93 -47.04 -21.81 -24.84
C ILE A 93 -47.76 -20.88 -25.79
N ALA A 94 -47.29 -19.64 -25.96
CA ALA A 94 -47.92 -18.66 -26.83
C ALA A 94 -47.89 -19.09 -28.31
N ARG A 95 -46.81 -19.73 -28.73
CA ARG A 95 -46.69 -20.30 -30.09
C ARG A 95 -47.77 -21.37 -30.33
N LYS A 96 -47.96 -22.31 -29.38
CA LYS A 96 -49.02 -23.32 -29.48
C LYS A 96 -50.43 -22.70 -29.44
N ARG A 97 -50.64 -21.63 -28.66
CA ARG A 97 -51.90 -20.90 -28.60
C ARG A 97 -52.19 -20.16 -29.88
N LEU A 98 -51.19 -19.63 -30.58
CA LEU A 98 -51.36 -19.01 -31.88
C LEU A 98 -51.80 -20.04 -32.93
N ASP A 99 -51.22 -21.22 -32.94
CA ASP A 99 -51.59 -22.31 -33.84
C ASP A 99 -53.04 -22.76 -33.60
N LEU A 100 -53.56 -22.65 -32.38
CA LEU A 100 -54.96 -22.90 -31.99
C LEU A 100 -55.88 -21.70 -32.22
N GLY A 101 -55.37 -20.55 -32.68
CA GLY A 101 -56.12 -19.32 -32.89
C GLY A 101 -56.60 -18.61 -31.60
N THR A 102 -56.00 -18.94 -30.45
CA THR A 102 -56.41 -18.42 -29.12
C THR A 102 -55.51 -17.26 -28.61
N THR A 103 -54.51 -16.84 -29.38
CA THR A 103 -53.69 -15.67 -29.11
C THR A 103 -53.41 -14.90 -30.40
N THR A 104 -52.86 -13.67 -30.29
CA THR A 104 -52.59 -12.81 -31.44
C THR A 104 -51.12 -12.91 -31.84
N LYS A 105 -50.82 -12.63 -33.10
CA LYS A 105 -49.45 -12.53 -33.62
C LYS A 105 -48.65 -11.44 -32.89
N SER A 106 -49.32 -10.36 -32.48
CA SER A 106 -48.72 -9.26 -31.72
C SER A 106 -48.22 -9.71 -30.34
N GLU A 107 -49.02 -10.50 -29.60
CA GLU A 107 -48.62 -11.09 -28.32
C GLU A 107 -47.44 -12.04 -28.47
N LEU A 108 -47.42 -12.89 -29.49
CA LEU A 108 -46.31 -13.77 -29.78
C LEU A 108 -45.00 -12.98 -30.01
N LEU A 109 -45.06 -11.91 -30.83
CA LEU A 109 -43.89 -11.06 -31.09
C LEU A 109 -43.39 -10.33 -29.82
N GLN A 110 -44.30 -9.92 -28.92
CA GLN A 110 -43.89 -9.34 -27.62
C GLN A 110 -43.18 -10.35 -26.74
N LEU A 111 -43.62 -11.61 -26.70
CA LEU A 111 -42.97 -12.67 -25.95
C LEU A 111 -41.63 -13.08 -26.57
N GLU A 112 -41.52 -13.08 -27.89
CA GLU A 112 -40.28 -13.30 -28.61
C GLU A 112 -39.24 -12.21 -28.27
N LEU A 113 -39.65 -10.93 -28.29
CA LEU A 113 -38.80 -9.82 -27.88
C LEU A 113 -38.34 -9.98 -26.40
N SER A 114 -39.28 -10.38 -25.51
CA SER A 114 -38.97 -10.63 -24.10
C SER A 114 -37.95 -11.77 -23.92
N LEU A 115 -38.07 -12.84 -24.73
CA LEU A 115 -37.12 -13.96 -24.74
C LEU A 115 -35.74 -13.51 -25.22
N LEU A 116 -35.65 -12.73 -26.32
CA LEU A 116 -34.39 -12.19 -26.83
C LEU A 116 -33.72 -11.28 -25.80
N ASN A 117 -34.50 -10.41 -25.14
CA ASN A 117 -33.96 -9.56 -24.07
C ASN A 117 -33.40 -10.39 -22.90
N ALA A 118 -34.09 -11.47 -22.47
CA ALA A 118 -33.61 -12.36 -21.44
C ALA A 118 -32.31 -13.10 -21.87
N GLN A 119 -32.15 -13.48 -23.12
CA GLN A 119 -30.91 -14.06 -23.65
C GLN A 119 -29.75 -13.06 -23.57
N VAL A 120 -29.97 -11.80 -23.92
CA VAL A 120 -28.97 -10.73 -23.82
C VAL A 120 -28.58 -10.50 -22.34
N GLU A 121 -29.58 -10.49 -21.45
CA GLU A 121 -29.34 -10.32 -20.01
C GLU A 121 -28.47 -11.43 -19.41
N VAL A 122 -28.73 -12.70 -19.77
CA VAL A 122 -27.89 -13.82 -19.35
C VAL A 122 -26.43 -13.62 -19.80
N LYS A 123 -26.22 -13.21 -21.06
CA LYS A 123 -24.87 -12.97 -21.57
C LYS A 123 -24.17 -11.80 -20.87
N ASN A 124 -24.87 -10.74 -20.57
CA ASN A 124 -24.33 -9.60 -19.84
C ASN A 124 -23.95 -9.99 -18.40
N ASN A 125 -24.80 -10.76 -17.72
CA ASN A 125 -24.52 -11.23 -16.36
C ASN A 125 -23.39 -12.27 -16.34
N GLU A 126 -23.28 -13.14 -17.36
CA GLU A 126 -22.15 -14.05 -17.54
C GLU A 126 -20.81 -13.31 -17.64
N LEU A 127 -20.75 -12.27 -18.48
CA LEU A 127 -19.56 -11.41 -18.62
C LEU A 127 -19.26 -10.66 -17.32
N THR A 128 -20.27 -10.17 -16.63
CA THR A 128 -20.12 -9.49 -15.35
C THR A 128 -19.53 -10.44 -14.29
N LEU A 129 -20.07 -11.64 -14.21
CA LEU A 129 -19.56 -12.69 -13.30
C LEU A 129 -18.09 -13.03 -13.60
N MET A 130 -17.76 -13.23 -14.86
CA MET A 130 -16.40 -13.49 -15.32
C MET A 130 -15.44 -12.36 -14.92
N ASN A 131 -15.85 -11.10 -15.13
CA ASN A 131 -15.05 -9.93 -14.75
C ASN A 131 -14.87 -9.81 -13.24
N GLN A 132 -15.90 -10.06 -12.43
CA GLN A 132 -15.77 -10.01 -10.97
C GLN A 132 -14.88 -11.15 -10.45
N LYS A 133 -15.02 -12.37 -10.99
CA LYS A 133 -14.10 -13.48 -10.70
C LYS A 133 -12.65 -13.09 -11.03
N PHE A 134 -12.41 -12.57 -12.22
CA PHE A 134 -11.08 -12.12 -12.63
C PHE A 134 -10.49 -11.10 -11.65
N ARG A 135 -11.25 -10.11 -11.20
CA ARG A 135 -10.80 -9.09 -10.24
C ARG A 135 -10.42 -9.70 -8.90
N LEU A 136 -11.27 -10.56 -8.34
CA LEU A 136 -11.01 -11.24 -7.05
C LEU A 136 -9.74 -12.11 -7.14
N PHE A 137 -9.69 -13.00 -8.12
CA PHE A 137 -8.59 -13.98 -8.21
C PHE A 137 -7.28 -13.35 -8.64
N SER A 138 -7.30 -12.31 -9.48
CA SER A 138 -6.12 -11.48 -9.77
C SER A 138 -5.60 -10.78 -8.52
N TYR A 139 -6.47 -10.24 -7.68
CA TYR A 139 -6.10 -9.61 -6.42
C TYR A 139 -5.45 -10.61 -5.47
N LEU A 140 -6.00 -11.81 -5.36
CA LEU A 140 -5.47 -12.92 -4.56
C LEU A 140 -4.29 -13.64 -5.20
N ARG A 141 -3.93 -13.32 -6.45
CA ARG A 141 -2.91 -14.01 -7.25
C ARG A 141 -3.15 -15.52 -7.39
N ILE A 142 -4.41 -15.93 -7.50
CA ILE A 142 -4.82 -17.31 -7.72
C ILE A 142 -5.08 -17.49 -9.20
N TYR A 143 -4.54 -18.58 -9.79
CA TYR A 143 -4.70 -18.94 -11.19
C TYR A 143 -5.56 -20.20 -11.32
N GLY A 144 -6.27 -20.37 -12.45
CA GLY A 144 -7.11 -21.56 -12.70
C GLY A 144 -8.43 -21.55 -11.94
N TYR A 145 -9.10 -20.38 -11.92
CA TYR A 145 -10.32 -20.13 -11.14
C TYR A 145 -11.64 -20.32 -11.89
N ASP A 146 -11.60 -20.78 -13.14
CA ASP A 146 -12.78 -20.85 -14.01
C ASP A 146 -13.90 -21.73 -13.45
N GLU A 147 -13.56 -22.80 -12.76
CA GLU A 147 -14.52 -23.75 -12.15
C GLU A 147 -14.87 -23.41 -10.68
N ILE A 148 -14.33 -22.33 -10.11
CA ILE A 148 -14.57 -22.00 -8.71
C ILE A 148 -15.94 -21.33 -8.57
N GLU A 149 -16.80 -21.90 -7.71
CA GLU A 149 -18.06 -21.33 -7.26
C GLU A 149 -17.93 -20.88 -5.80
N LEU A 150 -18.38 -19.66 -5.51
CA LEU A 150 -18.35 -19.11 -4.16
C LEU A 150 -19.60 -19.49 -3.39
N VAL A 151 -19.43 -19.90 -2.13
CA VAL A 151 -20.53 -20.24 -1.23
C VAL A 151 -20.79 -19.07 -0.28
N PRO A 152 -22.04 -18.59 -0.15
CA PRO A 152 -22.36 -17.53 0.77
C PRO A 152 -22.17 -18.00 2.23
N PRO A 153 -21.78 -17.08 3.16
CA PRO A 153 -21.70 -17.40 4.58
C PRO A 153 -23.09 -17.76 5.13
N LEU A 154 -23.17 -18.84 5.87
CA LEU A 154 -24.44 -19.35 6.43
C LEU A 154 -24.99 -18.52 7.58
N ALA A 155 -24.15 -17.77 8.29
CA ALA A 155 -24.55 -16.97 9.43
C ALA A 155 -23.93 -15.57 9.36
N ILE A 156 -24.73 -14.58 9.66
CA ILE A 156 -24.28 -13.21 9.89
C ILE A 156 -24.04 -13.09 11.39
N PRO A 157 -22.79 -12.77 11.84
CA PRO A 157 -22.52 -12.57 13.26
C PRO A 157 -23.31 -11.37 13.79
N ASP A 158 -23.97 -11.53 14.92
CA ASP A 158 -24.62 -10.42 15.61
C ASP A 158 -23.55 -9.64 16.39
N VAL A 159 -23.06 -8.56 15.80
CA VAL A 159 -22.01 -7.70 16.39
C VAL A 159 -22.65 -6.41 16.88
N ILE A 160 -22.70 -6.25 18.21
CA ILE A 160 -23.10 -4.98 18.81
C ILE A 160 -21.90 -4.03 18.80
N VAL A 161 -21.98 -2.98 17.99
CA VAL A 161 -20.93 -1.97 17.86
C VAL A 161 -21.19 -0.82 18.83
N ASN A 162 -20.30 -0.66 19.83
CA ASN A 162 -20.30 0.53 20.68
C ASN A 162 -19.45 1.62 20.03
N ALA A 163 -20.08 2.72 19.62
CA ALA A 163 -19.42 3.81 18.91
C ALA A 163 -18.26 4.45 19.72
N GLU A 164 -18.41 4.62 21.03
CA GLU A 164 -17.37 5.19 21.89
C GLU A 164 -16.15 4.27 21.99
N GLU A 165 -16.37 2.98 22.16
CA GLU A 165 -15.27 1.99 22.19
C GLU A 165 -14.53 1.93 20.87
N VAL A 166 -15.24 1.97 19.74
CA VAL A 166 -14.64 1.97 18.40
C VAL A 166 -13.79 3.21 18.18
N VAL A 167 -14.29 4.40 18.55
CA VAL A 167 -13.52 5.66 18.44
C VAL A 167 -12.26 5.59 19.30
N ASN A 168 -12.37 5.15 20.54
CA ASN A 168 -11.22 5.04 21.44
C ASN A 168 -10.17 4.05 20.92
N LYS A 169 -10.58 2.90 20.39
CA LYS A 169 -9.68 1.92 19.76
C LYS A 169 -9.05 2.47 18.48
N ALA A 170 -9.82 3.19 17.65
CA ALA A 170 -9.31 3.82 16.44
C ALA A 170 -8.25 4.87 16.76
N LEU A 171 -8.50 5.74 17.75
CA LEU A 171 -7.52 6.74 18.20
C LEU A 171 -6.25 6.10 18.78
N ALA A 172 -6.40 5.03 19.56
CA ALA A 172 -5.27 4.34 20.17
C ALA A 172 -4.40 3.60 19.12
N ASN A 173 -4.99 3.06 18.06
CA ASN A 173 -4.30 2.22 17.07
C ASN A 173 -3.93 2.96 15.78
N SER A 174 -4.46 4.16 15.55
CA SER A 174 -4.22 4.92 14.31
C SER A 174 -2.73 5.24 14.10
N PRO A 175 -2.13 4.83 12.99
CA PRO A 175 -0.78 5.24 12.62
C PRO A 175 -0.71 6.74 12.32
N HIS A 176 -1.80 7.36 11.88
CA HIS A 176 -1.86 8.78 11.56
C HIS A 176 -1.62 9.66 12.80
N ILE A 177 -2.24 9.32 13.94
CA ILE A 177 -2.03 10.06 15.21
C ILE A 177 -0.56 9.94 15.66
N LEU A 178 0.01 8.75 15.51
CA LEU A 178 1.40 8.53 15.86
C LEU A 178 2.34 9.30 14.92
N GLN A 179 2.00 9.40 13.63
CA GLN A 179 2.74 10.22 12.67
C GLN A 179 2.70 11.71 13.01
N GLN A 180 1.55 12.24 13.47
CA GLN A 180 1.47 13.61 13.96
C GLN A 180 2.39 13.84 15.18
N ARG A 181 2.44 12.88 16.08
CA ARG A 181 3.35 12.95 17.24
C ARG A 181 4.82 12.93 16.83
N ILE A 182 5.18 12.13 15.85
CA ILE A 182 6.53 12.12 15.25
C ILE A 182 6.85 13.49 14.66
N SER A 183 5.93 14.09 13.92
CA SER A 183 6.09 15.43 13.31
C SER A 183 6.35 16.52 14.35
N ILE A 184 5.69 16.45 15.50
CA ILE A 184 5.93 17.38 16.62
C ILE A 184 7.35 17.20 17.16
N VAL A 185 7.78 15.96 17.42
CA VAL A 185 9.13 15.67 17.94
C VAL A 185 10.22 16.06 16.92
N GLU A 186 9.99 15.85 15.63
CA GLU A 186 10.91 16.29 14.58
C GLU A 186 10.97 17.84 14.48
N SER A 187 9.87 18.53 14.70
CA SER A 187 9.84 20.01 14.78
C SER A 187 10.61 20.53 16.00
N GLU A 188 10.44 19.88 17.16
CA GLU A 188 11.24 20.19 18.36
C GLU A 188 12.73 19.97 18.12
N LYS A 189 13.11 18.91 17.42
CA LYS A 189 14.48 18.61 17.01
C LYS A 189 15.05 19.72 16.12
N ILE A 190 14.29 20.20 15.14
CA ILE A 190 14.71 21.31 14.26
C ILE A 190 14.94 22.59 15.08
N VAL A 191 14.07 22.90 16.02
CA VAL A 191 14.22 24.06 16.93
C VAL A 191 15.48 23.90 17.79
N ALA A 192 15.72 22.69 18.34
CA ALA A 192 16.92 22.42 19.14
C ALA A 192 18.20 22.55 18.31
N GLN A 193 18.18 22.08 17.06
CA GLN A 193 19.29 22.22 16.13
C GLN A 193 19.57 23.69 15.78
N ALA A 194 18.52 24.48 15.50
CA ALA A 194 18.66 25.89 15.21
C ALA A 194 19.22 26.66 16.43
N LYS A 195 18.77 26.33 17.65
CA LYS A 195 19.31 26.92 18.89
C LYS A 195 20.79 26.57 19.11
N ALA A 196 21.18 25.33 18.85
CA ALA A 196 22.59 24.90 18.97
C ALA A 196 23.47 25.59 17.93
N ASN A 197 23.00 25.78 16.70
CA ASN A 197 23.75 26.46 15.64
C ASN A 197 23.90 27.98 15.87
N LYS A 198 22.98 28.59 16.65
CA LYS A 198 23.02 30.02 16.98
C LYS A 198 23.96 30.32 18.16
N GLY A 199 24.28 29.32 18.99
CA GLY A 199 25.11 29.45 20.16
C GLY A 199 26.62 29.35 19.88
N LEU A 200 27.40 29.40 20.95
CA LEU A 200 28.85 29.21 20.88
C LEU A 200 29.16 27.77 20.47
N GLN A 201 29.94 27.58 19.41
CA GLN A 201 30.39 26.28 18.94
C GLN A 201 31.82 26.02 19.42
N VAL A 202 31.99 25.10 20.36
CA VAL A 202 33.30 24.69 20.85
C VAL A 202 33.50 23.20 20.55
N GLN A 203 34.65 22.92 19.95
CA GLN A 203 35.03 21.56 19.55
C GLN A 203 36.40 21.21 20.16
N LEU A 204 36.47 20.09 20.84
CA LEU A 204 37.71 19.51 21.29
C LEU A 204 38.23 18.53 20.24
N ASN A 205 39.43 18.80 19.71
CA ASN A 205 40.11 17.88 18.81
C ASN A 205 41.35 17.35 19.50
N ALA A 206 41.48 16.04 19.64
CA ALA A 206 42.67 15.34 20.09
C ALA A 206 43.14 14.43 18.96
N GLU A 207 44.46 14.51 18.70
CA GLU A 207 45.07 13.77 17.61
C GLU A 207 46.36 13.13 18.11
N LEU A 208 46.49 11.82 17.93
CA LEU A 208 47.67 11.03 18.20
C LEU A 208 48.11 10.35 16.91
N GLY A 209 49.33 10.64 16.48
CA GLY A 209 49.86 10.05 15.25
C GLY A 209 51.38 9.92 15.33
N PHE A 210 51.90 8.92 14.64
CA PHE A 210 53.35 8.76 14.43
C PHE A 210 53.67 9.29 13.03
N ASN A 211 54.54 10.32 13.01
CA ASN A 211 55.02 10.89 11.77
C ASN A 211 56.52 10.51 11.58
N ARG A 212 56.84 9.95 10.46
CA ARG A 212 58.21 9.64 10.07
C ARG A 212 58.59 10.42 8.83
N THR A 213 59.54 11.34 8.98
CA THR A 213 60.08 12.09 7.87
C THR A 213 61.47 11.56 7.54
N ALA A 214 61.75 11.18 6.32
CA ALA A 214 63.06 10.79 5.81
C ALA A 214 63.48 11.73 4.72
N ASN A 215 64.63 12.35 4.86
CA ASN A 215 65.29 13.15 3.80
C ASN A 215 66.31 12.23 3.11
N HIS A 216 66.27 12.24 1.80
CA HIS A 216 67.22 11.53 0.96
C HIS A 216 67.97 12.51 0.11
#